data_af99df560e917d6135ff667bbe9797f8
#
_entry.id   af99df560e917d6135ff667bbe9797f8
#
_cell.length_a   1.000
_cell.length_b   1.000
_cell.length_c   1.000
_cell.angle_alpha   90.00
_cell.angle_beta   90.00
_cell.angle_gamma   90.00
#
_symmetry.space_group_name_H-M   'P 1'
#
loop_
_entity.id
_entity.type
_entity.pdbx_description
1 polymer ?
#
loop_
_entity_poly.entity_id
_entity_poly.type
_entity_poly.pdbx_seq_one_letter_code
_entity_poly.pdbx_strand_id
1 'polypeptide(L)'
;MSVDAPPQESAAIVDPARIRELMLANLFAVFNERDPKRRLKAITRNYTEDVIWSDPDGTTQGHEAMNEQAQKLLDRMPDFVFSAAGPVHVSRDLGLLNFNLGVPKQPPSVSGVDVALVRDGRIAVLHTLLTAQS
;
A
#
# COMPACT_ATOMS: atom_id res chain seq x y z
N MET A 1 11.39 -34.07 -1.71
CA MET A 1 10.97 -33.74 -2.46
C MET A 1 11.39 -32.82 -2.96
N SER A 2 11.70 -32.58 -3.56
CA SER A 2 12.10 -31.71 -4.04
C SER A 2 11.51 -31.16 -4.81
N VAL A 3 11.56 -30.30 -4.95
CA VAL A 3 11.00 -29.70 -5.58
C VAL A 3 11.71 -29.15 -6.42
N ASP A 4 11.94 -29.36 -7.27
CA ASP A 4 12.52 -28.87 -8.16
C ASP A 4 11.95 -27.93 -8.81
N ALA A 5 11.82 -26.91 -8.37
CA ALA A 5 11.32 -25.84 -8.96
C ALA A 5 12.06 -25.51 -10.14
N PRO A 6 11.52 -25.15 -11.11
CA PRO A 6 12.12 -24.77 -12.20
C PRO A 6 12.45 -23.44 -12.01
N PRO A 7 13.32 -23.13 -12.40
CA PRO A 7 13.69 -21.96 -12.12
C PRO A 7 13.00 -20.86 -12.60
N GLN A 8 12.65 -20.70 -12.84
CA GLN A 8 12.22 -19.82 -13.15
C GLN A 8 11.97 -19.01 -13.09
N GLU A 9 11.75 -19.21 -13.16
CA GLU A 9 11.33 -18.62 -13.30
C GLU A 9 11.59 -17.71 -13.01
N SER A 10 12.00 -17.53 -13.12
CA SER A 10 12.20 -16.76 -12.93
C SER A 10 12.21 -15.90 -12.46
N ALA A 11 12.16 -16.11 -12.31
CA ALA A 11 11.65 -15.43 -11.73
C ALA A 11 12.21 -14.42 -11.18
N ALA A 12 11.68 -13.53 -11.26
CA ALA A 12 12.17 -12.40 -10.80
C ALA A 12 12.38 -12.46 -9.36
N ILE A 13 13.48 -12.17 -8.89
CA ILE A 13 13.73 -12.10 -7.51
C ILE A 13 13.31 -10.73 -7.10
N VAL A 14 12.40 -10.65 -6.18
CA VAL A 14 11.98 -9.36 -5.66
C VAL A 14 12.91 -9.01 -4.50
N ASP A 15 13.50 -7.84 -4.56
CA ASP A 15 14.40 -7.36 -3.52
C ASP A 15 13.57 -6.98 -2.27
N PRO A 16 13.83 -7.60 -1.12
CA PRO A 16 13.10 -7.25 0.10
C PRO A 16 13.23 -5.78 0.48
N ALA A 17 14.36 -5.16 0.22
CA ALA A 17 14.55 -3.73 0.52
C ALA A 17 13.61 -2.89 -0.33
N ARG A 18 13.39 -3.27 -1.59
CA ARG A 18 12.46 -2.55 -2.44
C ARG A 18 11.03 -2.71 -1.94
N ILE A 19 10.66 -3.89 -1.47
CA ILE A 19 9.31 -4.09 -0.92
C ILE A 19 9.12 -3.21 0.31
N ARG A 20 10.14 -3.12 1.18
CA ARG A 20 10.04 -2.25 2.35
C ARG A 20 9.85 -0.79 1.96
N GLU A 21 10.60 -0.32 0.96
CA GLU A 21 10.44 1.04 0.45
C GLU A 21 9.03 1.28 -0.06
N LEU A 22 8.50 0.32 -0.83
CA LEU A 22 7.17 0.46 -1.42
C LEU A 22 6.08 0.50 -0.36
N MET A 23 6.18 -0.32 0.67
CA MET A 23 5.17 -0.36 1.73
C MET A 23 5.17 0.96 2.52
N LEU A 24 6.34 1.52 2.78
CA LEU A 24 6.42 2.82 3.45
C LEU A 24 5.97 3.95 2.54
N ALA A 25 6.34 3.92 1.27
CA ALA A 25 5.90 4.93 0.32
C ALA A 25 4.38 4.91 0.15
N ASN A 26 3.77 3.74 0.19
CA ASN A 26 2.32 3.60 0.14
C ASN A 26 1.65 4.44 1.24
N LEU A 27 2.16 4.42 2.46
CA LEU A 27 1.59 5.25 3.53
C LEU A 27 1.99 6.71 3.39
N PHE A 28 3.28 6.96 3.25
CA PHE A 28 3.80 8.31 3.45
C PHE A 28 3.80 9.15 2.19
N ALA A 29 4.07 8.57 1.04
CA ALA A 29 4.12 9.33 -0.21
C ALA A 29 2.78 9.33 -0.94
N VAL A 30 1.92 8.35 -0.68
CA VAL A 30 0.64 8.22 -1.38
C VAL A 30 -0.52 8.61 -0.46
N PHE A 31 -0.78 7.85 0.60
CA PHE A 31 -1.97 8.09 1.39
C PHE A 31 -1.89 9.28 2.33
N ASN A 32 -0.69 9.72 2.71
CA ASN A 32 -0.53 10.96 3.47
C ASN A 32 -0.38 12.18 2.56
N GLU A 33 -0.31 12.00 1.24
CA GLU A 33 -0.19 13.13 0.33
C GLU A 33 -1.58 13.63 -0.05
N ARG A 34 -1.91 14.83 0.38
CA ARG A 34 -3.25 15.38 0.17
C ARG A 34 -3.40 16.11 -1.16
N ASP A 35 -2.30 16.48 -1.78
CA ASP A 35 -2.38 17.11 -3.10
C ASP A 35 -2.50 16.02 -4.17
N PRO A 36 -3.61 16.01 -4.94
CA PRO A 36 -3.84 14.92 -5.90
C PRO A 36 -2.80 14.85 -7.01
N LYS A 37 -2.20 15.96 -7.39
CA LYS A 37 -1.17 15.94 -8.43
C LYS A 37 0.11 15.31 -7.93
N ARG A 38 0.56 15.66 -6.73
CA ARG A 38 1.75 15.06 -6.14
C ARG A 38 1.51 13.59 -5.82
N ARG A 39 0.29 13.29 -5.37
CA ARG A 39 -0.05 11.89 -5.07
C ARG A 39 -0.02 11.05 -6.35
N LEU A 40 -0.53 11.56 -7.46
CA LEU A 40 -0.50 10.81 -8.71
C LEU A 40 0.92 10.52 -9.16
N LYS A 41 1.85 11.45 -8.95
CA LYS A 41 3.26 11.20 -9.27
C LYS A 41 3.82 10.06 -8.43
N ALA A 42 3.49 10.04 -7.14
CA ALA A 42 3.93 8.96 -6.26
C ALA A 42 3.29 7.64 -6.67
N ILE A 43 2.02 7.65 -7.06
CA ILE A 43 1.34 6.44 -7.53
C ILE A 43 2.03 5.92 -8.79
N THR A 44 2.32 6.79 -9.75
CA THR A 44 2.98 6.39 -10.99
C THR A 44 4.33 5.74 -10.70
N ARG A 45 5.06 6.25 -9.70
CA ARG A 45 6.38 5.73 -9.38
C ARG A 45 6.32 4.41 -8.63
N ASN A 46 5.34 4.20 -7.80
CA ASN A 46 5.32 3.09 -6.85
C ASN A 46 4.36 1.95 -7.19
N TYR A 47 3.44 2.13 -8.13
CA TYR A 47 2.45 1.11 -8.47
C TYR A 47 2.50 0.80 -9.96
N THR A 48 2.18 -0.45 -10.31
CA THR A 48 2.08 -0.82 -11.73
C THR A 48 0.89 -0.08 -12.36
N GLU A 49 0.90 0.05 -13.69
CA GLU A 49 -0.16 0.78 -14.37
C GLU A 49 -1.53 0.14 -14.20
N ASP A 50 -1.55 -1.18 -14.01
CA ASP A 50 -2.78 -1.93 -13.84
C ASP A 50 -3.06 -2.27 -12.38
N VAL A 51 -2.49 -1.53 -11.44
CA VAL A 51 -2.63 -1.83 -10.01
C VAL A 51 -4.09 -2.02 -9.63
N ILE A 52 -4.33 -3.01 -8.79
CA ILE A 52 -5.66 -3.25 -8.23
C ILE A 52 -5.57 -2.98 -6.73
N TRP A 53 -6.40 -2.06 -6.26
CA TRP A 53 -6.48 -1.74 -4.84
C TRP A 53 -7.88 -2.05 -4.33
N SER A 54 -7.95 -2.90 -3.30
CA SER A 54 -9.20 -3.25 -2.64
C SER A 54 -9.15 -2.75 -1.20
N ASP A 55 -10.18 -2.03 -0.79
CA ASP A 55 -10.33 -1.58 0.59
C ASP A 55 -11.77 -1.89 1.02
N PRO A 56 -12.19 -1.52 2.24
CA PRO A 56 -13.55 -1.83 2.67
C PRO A 56 -14.66 -1.23 1.80
N ASP A 57 -14.37 -0.17 1.06
CA ASP A 57 -15.37 0.48 0.21
C ASP A 57 -15.48 -0.14 -1.17
N GLY A 58 -14.50 -0.91 -1.60
CA GLY A 58 -14.55 -1.53 -2.93
C GLY A 58 -13.18 -1.73 -3.54
N THR A 59 -13.16 -1.87 -4.86
CA THR A 59 -11.95 -2.16 -5.62
C THR A 59 -11.79 -1.16 -6.75
N THR A 60 -10.57 -0.67 -6.94
CA THR A 60 -10.24 0.18 -8.07
C THR A 60 -9.14 -0.47 -8.89
N GLN A 61 -9.03 -0.09 -10.16
CA GLN A 61 -7.96 -0.54 -11.03
C GLN A 61 -7.36 0.65 -11.75
N GLY A 62 -6.03 0.74 -11.74
CA GLY A 62 -5.29 1.77 -12.45
C GLY A 62 -5.01 2.99 -11.60
N HIS A 63 -4.09 3.82 -12.10
CA HIS A 63 -3.58 4.96 -11.33
C HIS A 63 -4.62 6.03 -11.05
N GLU A 64 -5.41 6.39 -12.05
CA GLU A 64 -6.37 7.48 -11.87
C GLU A 64 -7.51 7.09 -10.94
N ALA A 65 -8.03 5.87 -11.10
CA ALA A 65 -9.09 5.40 -10.22
C ALA A 65 -8.61 5.29 -8.78
N MET A 66 -7.38 4.82 -8.58
CA MET A 66 -6.78 4.76 -7.25
C MET A 66 -6.65 6.14 -6.65
N ASN A 67 -6.18 7.11 -7.43
CA ASN A 67 -5.99 8.47 -6.95
C ASN A 67 -7.33 9.12 -6.58
N GLU A 68 -8.37 8.89 -7.37
CA GLU A 68 -9.70 9.42 -7.08
C GLU A 68 -10.28 8.81 -5.81
N GLN A 69 -10.12 7.51 -5.62
CA GLN A 69 -10.63 6.85 -4.42
C GLN A 69 -9.85 7.31 -3.18
N ALA A 70 -8.54 7.50 -3.31
CA ALA A 70 -7.73 8.03 -2.21
C ALA A 70 -8.18 9.44 -1.85
N GLN A 71 -8.50 10.26 -2.85
CA GLN A 71 -9.00 11.62 -2.58
C GLN A 71 -10.31 11.60 -1.80
N LYS A 72 -11.25 10.72 -2.21
CA LYS A 72 -12.52 10.60 -1.49
C LYS A 72 -12.31 10.16 -0.05
N LEU A 73 -11.39 9.21 0.17
CA LEU A 73 -11.09 8.74 1.49
C LEU A 73 -10.53 9.87 2.36
N LEU A 74 -9.57 10.61 1.82
CA LEU A 74 -8.91 11.68 2.58
C LEU A 74 -9.84 12.86 2.84
N ASP A 75 -10.75 13.15 1.91
CA ASP A 75 -11.72 14.23 2.10
C ASP A 75 -12.67 13.96 3.28
N ARG A 76 -12.89 12.68 3.60
CA ARG A 76 -13.73 12.32 4.76
C ARG A 76 -12.99 12.40 6.07
N MET A 77 -11.65 12.53 6.03
CA MET A 77 -10.82 12.51 7.22
C MET A 77 -9.78 13.63 7.15
N PRO A 78 -10.25 14.90 7.19
CA PRO A 78 -9.34 16.03 6.88
C PRO A 78 -8.15 16.17 7.82
N ASP A 79 -8.27 15.69 9.07
CA ASP A 79 -7.18 15.87 10.02
C ASP A 79 -6.41 14.58 10.31
N PHE A 80 -6.70 13.51 9.60
CA PHE A 80 -6.09 12.21 9.89
C PHE A 80 -4.77 12.03 9.16
N VAL A 81 -3.86 11.34 9.80
CA VAL A 81 -2.54 11.01 9.26
C VAL A 81 -2.29 9.53 9.46
N PHE A 82 -1.75 8.88 8.45
CA PHE A 82 -1.32 7.49 8.53
C PHE A 82 0.06 7.41 9.17
N SER A 83 0.26 6.43 10.00
CA SER A 83 1.57 6.11 10.57
C SER A 83 1.76 4.60 10.57
N ALA A 84 3.03 4.19 10.52
CA ALA A 84 3.35 2.76 10.58
C ALA A 84 3.16 2.25 12.01
N ALA A 85 2.53 1.10 12.15
CA ALA A 85 2.29 0.50 13.45
C ALA A 85 3.10 -0.79 13.57
N GLY A 86 4.39 -0.70 13.31
CA GLY A 86 5.31 -1.80 13.39
C GLY A 86 6.17 -1.89 12.13
N PRO A 87 7.00 -2.92 12.02
CA PRO A 87 7.89 -3.06 10.89
C PRO A 87 7.17 -3.64 9.68
N VAL A 88 7.77 -3.45 8.51
CA VAL A 88 7.30 -4.12 7.30
C VAL A 88 7.71 -5.58 7.37
N HIS A 89 6.79 -6.47 7.07
CA HIS A 89 7.08 -7.89 6.94
C HIS A 89 7.09 -8.24 5.45
N VAL A 90 8.06 -9.05 5.04
CA VAL A 90 8.23 -9.41 3.65
C VAL A 90 8.32 -10.92 3.52
N SER A 91 7.63 -11.46 2.54
CA SER A 91 7.76 -12.86 2.16
C SER A 91 7.66 -12.93 0.64
N ARG A 92 8.73 -13.28 -0.02
CA ARG A 92 8.82 -13.35 -1.49
C ARG A 92 8.42 -12.02 -2.12
N ASP A 93 7.32 -11.99 -2.86
CA ASP A 93 6.81 -10.78 -3.49
C ASP A 93 5.73 -10.08 -2.67
N LEU A 94 5.49 -10.55 -1.44
CA LEU A 94 4.46 -9.99 -0.59
C LEU A 94 5.05 -9.10 0.49
N GLY A 95 4.45 -7.93 0.66
CA GLY A 95 4.75 -7.03 1.76
C GLY A 95 3.54 -6.83 2.63
N LEU A 96 3.75 -6.69 3.93
CA LEU A 96 2.69 -6.45 4.89
C LEU A 96 3.11 -5.37 5.85
N LEU A 97 2.24 -4.40 6.10
CA LEU A 97 2.54 -3.32 7.04
C LEU A 97 1.27 -2.97 7.81
N ASN A 98 1.36 -3.02 9.12
CA ASN A 98 0.28 -2.53 9.97
C ASN A 98 0.36 -1.02 10.05
N PHE A 99 -0.79 -0.36 10.12
CA PHE A 99 -0.82 1.10 10.19
C PHE A 99 -1.85 1.58 11.20
N ASN A 100 -1.65 2.80 11.64
CA ASN A 100 -2.63 3.54 12.41
C ASN A 100 -3.05 4.76 11.62
N LEU A 101 -4.27 5.22 11.85
CA LEU A 101 -4.82 6.39 11.16
C LEU A 101 -5.58 7.19 12.19
N GLY A 102 -5.28 8.46 12.31
CA GLY A 102 -5.96 9.33 13.25
C GLY A 102 -5.34 10.70 13.34
N VAL A 103 -5.82 11.49 14.27
CA VAL A 103 -5.29 12.83 14.52
C VAL A 103 -3.94 12.69 15.21
N PRO A 104 -2.91 13.43 14.77
CA PRO A 104 -1.58 13.34 15.38
C PRO A 104 -1.63 13.59 16.87
N LYS A 105 -0.81 12.83 17.60
CA LYS A 105 -0.67 12.97 19.06
C LYS A 105 -1.89 12.51 19.85
N GLN A 106 -2.81 11.81 19.22
CA GLN A 106 -3.97 11.22 19.88
C GLN A 106 -3.99 9.72 19.60
N PRO A 107 -4.72 8.94 20.39
CA PRO A 107 -4.85 7.51 20.10
C PRO A 107 -5.45 7.31 18.70
N PRO A 108 -5.05 6.24 18.01
CA PRO A 108 -5.56 6.02 16.66
C PRO A 108 -7.07 5.86 16.63
N SER A 109 -7.71 6.46 15.63
CA SER A 109 -9.12 6.24 15.40
C SER A 109 -9.37 4.97 14.61
N VAL A 110 -8.42 4.59 13.77
CA VAL A 110 -8.51 3.42 12.92
C VAL A 110 -7.15 2.73 12.93
N SER A 111 -7.16 1.42 12.95
CA SER A 111 -5.96 0.62 12.73
C SER A 111 -6.26 -0.37 11.62
N GLY A 112 -5.25 -0.72 10.87
CA GLY A 112 -5.42 -1.63 9.77
C GLY A 112 -4.13 -2.27 9.34
N VAL A 113 -4.20 -2.98 8.22
CA VAL A 113 -3.04 -3.60 7.61
C VAL A 113 -3.14 -3.48 6.11
N ASP A 114 -2.02 -3.13 5.49
CA ASP A 114 -1.87 -3.17 4.06
C ASP A 114 -1.08 -4.41 3.68
N VAL A 115 -1.59 -5.15 2.70
CA VAL A 115 -0.92 -6.32 2.15
C VAL A 115 -0.76 -6.07 0.65
N ALA A 116 0.46 -6.18 0.16
CA ALA A 116 0.73 -5.89 -1.24
C ALA A 116 1.49 -7.02 -1.91
N LEU A 117 1.23 -7.20 -3.20
CA LEU A 117 2.03 -8.06 -4.06
C LEU A 117 2.78 -7.16 -5.02
N VAL A 118 4.08 -7.43 -5.18
CA VAL A 118 4.97 -6.60 -5.98
C VAL A 118 5.33 -7.33 -7.27
N ARG A 119 5.30 -6.61 -8.38
CA ARG A 119 5.67 -7.14 -9.68
C ARG A 119 6.49 -6.08 -10.39
N ASP A 120 7.62 -6.49 -10.91
CA ASP A 120 8.50 -5.58 -11.67
C ASP A 120 8.91 -4.33 -10.86
N GLY A 121 9.12 -4.52 -9.57
CA GLY A 121 9.60 -3.43 -8.70
C GLY A 121 8.54 -2.43 -8.28
N ARG A 122 7.26 -2.69 -8.52
CA ARG A 122 6.16 -1.82 -8.12
C ARG A 122 5.01 -2.64 -7.57
N ILE A 123 4.16 -2.02 -6.77
CA ILE A 123 3.00 -2.69 -6.21
C ILE A 123 1.98 -2.95 -7.32
N ALA A 124 1.60 -4.20 -7.50
CA ALA A 124 0.59 -4.59 -8.50
C ALA A 124 -0.77 -4.85 -7.89
N VAL A 125 -0.80 -5.29 -6.64
CA VAL A 125 -2.04 -5.56 -5.91
C VAL A 125 -1.87 -5.03 -4.51
N LEU A 126 -2.86 -4.32 -4.01
CA LEU A 126 -2.86 -3.80 -2.65
C LEU A 126 -4.22 -4.12 -2.02
N HIS A 127 -4.20 -4.76 -0.86
CA HIS A 127 -5.39 -4.97 -0.05
C HIS A 127 -5.23 -4.19 1.24
N THR A 128 -6.24 -3.41 1.57
CA THR A 128 -6.28 -2.66 2.82
C THR A 128 -7.40 -3.22 3.68
N LEU A 129 -7.05 -3.69 4.88
CA LEU A 129 -8.02 -4.23 5.82
C LEU A 129 -8.02 -3.35 7.06
N LEU A 130 -9.19 -3.16 7.62
CA LEU A 130 -9.30 -2.47 8.91
C LEU A 130 -9.37 -3.53 10.01
N THR A 131 -8.57 -3.34 11.05
CA THR A 131 -8.49 -4.29 12.16
C THR A 131 -9.12 -3.74 13.44
N ALA A 132 -9.24 -2.41 13.55
CA ALA A 132 -9.88 -1.77 14.68
C ALA A 132 -10.37 -0.38 14.31
N GLN A 133 -11.51 0.00 14.86
CA GLN A 133 -12.05 1.35 14.68
C GLN A 133 -12.56 1.82 16.03
N SER A 134 -12.32 3.07 16.35
CA SER A 134 -12.81 3.69 17.59
C SER A 134 -13.90 4.69 17.31
#